data_00d7fe9d2e67178e471be9085a5d1efd
#
_entry.id   00d7fe9d2e67178e471be9085a5d1efd
#
_cell.length_a   1.000
_cell.length_b   1.000
_cell.length_c   1.000
_cell.angle_alpha   90.00
_cell.angle_beta   90.00
_cell.angle_gamma   90.00
#
_symmetry.space_group_name_H-M   'P 1'
#
loop_
_entity.id
_entity.type
_entity.pdbx_description
1 polymer ?
#
loop_
_entity_poly.entity_id
_entity_poly.type
_entity_poly.pdbx_seq_one_letter_code
_entity_poly.pdbx_strand_id
1 'polypeptide(L)'
;MCTLDGCGVNDHLGPPPKATDEDRRLFLKGAVALPLAVVLADPILAHAAGSMLEPVTITTPGGEKMTAEIAMPATLPAPTVILIHEWWGLNDQIRAVAAEYAKQGYIALAVDLYGKPAATTPGGAKALMSAVDPAIATEKLQESVKFLKNHKDSTGKVGTVGWCFGGGWSLNTGLAADVDAVVVYYGNVKKTAEQVSTLSAPLMG
;
A
#
# COMPACT_ATOMS: atom_id res chain seq x y z
N MET A 1 -12.16 6.33 10.25
CA MET A 1 -12.68 5.45 11.33
C MET A 1 -13.60 4.45 10.65
N CYS A 2 -13.31 3.14 10.73
CA CYS A 2 -14.20 2.12 10.16
C CYS A 2 -15.45 2.02 11.05
N THR A 3 -16.62 2.28 10.48
CA THR A 3 -17.91 2.06 11.14
C THR A 3 -18.36 0.62 10.93
N LEU A 4 -19.42 0.18 11.64
CA LEU A 4 -20.03 -1.14 11.42
C LEU A 4 -20.54 -1.32 9.98
N ASP A 5 -20.76 -0.23 9.25
CA ASP A 5 -21.24 -0.19 7.87
C ASP A 5 -20.11 -0.13 6.83
N GLY A 6 -18.85 -0.20 7.25
CA GLY A 6 -17.66 -0.23 6.38
C GLY A 6 -16.82 1.05 6.42
N CYS A 7 -15.55 0.93 6.00
CA CYS A 7 -14.62 2.05 5.87
C CYS A 7 -14.78 2.66 4.48
N GLY A 8 -15.55 3.74 4.38
CA GLY A 8 -15.54 4.62 3.21
C GLY A 8 -16.11 4.07 1.91
N VAL A 9 -16.91 2.99 1.96
CA VAL A 9 -17.63 2.53 0.76
C VAL A 9 -18.88 3.37 0.58
N ASN A 10 -18.89 4.20 -0.45
CA ASN A 10 -20.11 4.81 -0.95
C ASN A 10 -20.82 3.79 -1.84
N ASP A 11 -21.72 2.98 -1.29
CA ASP A 11 -22.54 2.00 -2.01
C ASP A 11 -23.44 2.64 -3.09
N HIS A 12 -23.44 3.97 -3.20
CA HIS A 12 -24.24 4.74 -4.15
C HIS A 12 -23.47 5.14 -5.41
N LEU A 13 -22.18 4.88 -5.47
CA LEU A 13 -21.39 5.17 -6.66
C LEU A 13 -21.25 3.88 -7.46
N GLY A 14 -21.74 3.90 -8.70
CA GLY A 14 -21.49 2.85 -9.68
C GLY A 14 -19.97 2.56 -9.83
N PRO A 15 -19.58 1.60 -10.70
CA PRO A 15 -18.18 1.31 -10.93
C PRO A 15 -17.44 2.62 -11.23
N PRO A 16 -16.23 2.82 -10.67
CA PRO A 16 -15.46 4.03 -10.86
C PRO A 16 -15.32 4.33 -12.35
N PRO A 17 -15.51 5.58 -12.77
CA PRO A 17 -15.35 5.95 -14.17
C PRO A 17 -13.92 5.61 -14.60
N LYS A 18 -13.78 5.07 -15.81
CA LYS A 18 -12.44 4.83 -16.39
C LYS A 18 -11.78 6.18 -16.63
N ALA A 19 -10.64 6.43 -15.97
CA ALA A 19 -9.87 7.63 -16.20
C ALA A 19 -9.43 7.68 -17.68
N THR A 20 -9.71 8.79 -18.33
CA THR A 20 -9.27 9.06 -19.69
C THR A 20 -7.85 9.60 -19.71
N ASP A 21 -7.18 9.59 -20.86
CA ASP A 21 -5.87 10.24 -21.01
C ASP A 21 -5.94 11.76 -20.74
N GLU A 22 -7.11 12.34 -20.89
CA GLU A 22 -7.36 13.75 -20.60
C GLU A 22 -7.45 13.99 -19.09
N ASP A 23 -8.11 13.10 -18.35
CA ASP A 23 -8.14 13.14 -16.88
C ASP A 23 -6.73 13.00 -16.28
N ARG A 24 -5.92 12.10 -16.87
CA ARG A 24 -4.51 11.94 -16.49
C ARG A 24 -3.70 13.21 -16.75
N ARG A 25 -3.90 13.87 -17.90
CA ARG A 25 -3.22 15.13 -18.25
C ARG A 25 -3.69 16.29 -17.37
N LEU A 26 -4.99 16.37 -17.06
CA LEU A 26 -5.54 17.39 -16.17
C LEU A 26 -4.98 17.21 -14.75
N PHE A 27 -4.92 15.99 -14.27
CA PHE A 27 -4.28 15.65 -12.99
C PHE A 27 -2.81 16.07 -12.99
N LEU A 28 -2.05 15.73 -14.02
CA LEU A 28 -0.63 16.12 -14.14
C LEU A 28 -0.43 17.64 -14.18
N LYS A 29 -1.35 18.39 -14.78
CA LYS A 29 -1.27 19.85 -14.89
C LYS A 29 -1.79 20.59 -13.65
N GLY A 30 -2.75 20.01 -12.92
CA GLY A 30 -3.44 20.63 -11.79
C GLY A 30 -3.07 20.07 -10.41
N ALA A 31 -2.62 18.82 -10.33
CA ALA A 31 -2.42 18.08 -9.08
C ALA A 31 -1.13 18.46 -8.33
N VAL A 32 -0.29 19.32 -8.89
CA VAL A 32 0.91 19.80 -8.18
C VAL A 32 0.57 20.56 -6.89
N ALA A 33 -0.72 20.86 -6.65
CA ALA A 33 -1.14 21.67 -5.50
C ALA A 33 -2.40 21.19 -4.75
N LEU A 34 -3.03 20.07 -5.14
CA LEU A 34 -4.21 19.60 -4.40
C LEU A 34 -3.80 18.84 -3.13
N PRO A 35 -4.32 19.20 -1.95
CA PRO A 35 -4.09 18.42 -0.74
C PRO A 35 -4.54 16.97 -0.93
N LEU A 36 -3.78 16.00 -0.38
CA LEU A 36 -4.12 14.57 -0.46
C LEU A 36 -5.56 14.29 -0.03
N ALA A 37 -6.06 14.99 0.99
CA ALA A 37 -7.43 14.84 1.47
C ALA A 37 -8.47 15.14 0.38
N VAL A 38 -8.22 16.10 -0.50
CA VAL A 38 -9.11 16.41 -1.64
C VAL A 38 -9.04 15.30 -2.68
N VAL A 39 -7.84 14.81 -3.00
CA VAL A 39 -7.66 13.69 -3.93
C VAL A 39 -8.37 12.44 -3.43
N LEU A 40 -8.28 12.13 -2.14
CA LEU A 40 -8.91 10.95 -1.55
C LEU A 40 -10.44 11.09 -1.39
N ALA A 41 -10.95 12.33 -1.33
CA ALA A 41 -12.39 12.59 -1.24
C ALA A 41 -13.11 12.49 -2.59
N ASP A 42 -12.36 12.55 -3.70
CA ASP A 42 -12.91 12.45 -5.06
C ASP A 42 -12.43 11.16 -5.74
N PRO A 43 -13.32 10.20 -6.03
CA PRO A 43 -12.96 8.92 -6.66
C PRO A 43 -12.28 9.08 -8.03
N ILE A 44 -12.61 10.12 -8.80
CA ILE A 44 -12.01 10.38 -10.11
C ILE A 44 -10.55 10.81 -9.92
N LEU A 45 -10.29 11.72 -8.97
CA LEU A 45 -8.95 12.18 -8.68
C LEU A 45 -8.09 11.06 -8.07
N ALA A 46 -8.65 10.25 -7.18
CA ALA A 46 -7.95 9.10 -6.61
C ALA A 46 -7.59 8.08 -7.69
N HIS A 47 -8.52 7.76 -8.59
CA HIS A 47 -8.28 6.87 -9.71
C HIS A 47 -7.23 7.44 -10.68
N ALA A 48 -7.32 8.72 -11.03
CA ALA A 48 -6.34 9.38 -11.90
C ALA A 48 -4.92 9.38 -11.28
N ALA A 49 -4.81 9.64 -9.97
CA ALA A 49 -3.53 9.56 -9.26
C ALA A 49 -2.99 8.12 -9.26
N GLY A 50 -3.84 7.15 -8.95
CA GLY A 50 -3.47 5.74 -8.91
C GLY A 50 -3.07 5.16 -10.25
N SER A 51 -3.66 5.64 -11.34
CA SER A 51 -3.36 5.17 -12.70
C SER A 51 -1.95 5.52 -13.22
N MET A 52 -1.18 6.28 -12.45
CA MET A 52 0.21 6.64 -12.75
C MET A 52 1.23 5.62 -12.24
N LEU A 53 0.82 4.67 -11.42
CA LEU A 53 1.69 3.64 -10.89
C LEU A 53 1.97 2.58 -11.97
N GLU A 54 3.19 2.06 -11.96
CA GLU A 54 3.59 0.98 -12.87
C GLU A 54 3.38 -0.38 -12.19
N PRO A 55 2.82 -1.37 -12.90
CA PRO A 55 2.63 -2.71 -12.34
C PRO A 55 3.97 -3.44 -12.18
N VAL A 56 4.12 -4.13 -11.06
CA VAL A 56 5.29 -4.95 -10.73
C VAL A 56 4.83 -6.32 -10.25
N THR A 57 5.55 -7.36 -10.63
CA THR A 57 5.35 -8.71 -10.08
C THR A 57 6.54 -9.12 -9.25
N ILE A 58 6.30 -9.45 -7.98
CA ILE A 58 7.30 -9.98 -7.06
C ILE A 58 7.04 -11.47 -6.91
N THR A 59 8.10 -12.26 -7.08
CA THR A 59 8.01 -13.73 -6.97
C THR A 59 8.82 -14.18 -5.76
N THR A 60 8.19 -14.97 -4.90
CA THR A 60 8.86 -15.53 -3.72
C THR A 60 9.75 -16.72 -4.10
N PRO A 61 10.70 -17.12 -3.25
CA PRO A 61 11.51 -18.33 -3.47
C PRO A 61 10.66 -19.60 -3.63
N GLY A 62 9.48 -19.65 -2.98
CA GLY A 62 8.51 -20.73 -3.12
C GLY A 62 7.74 -20.73 -4.46
N GLY A 63 7.96 -19.70 -5.31
CA GLY A 63 7.28 -19.56 -6.61
C GLY A 63 5.93 -18.84 -6.55
N GLU A 64 5.50 -18.39 -5.38
CA GLU A 64 4.30 -17.57 -5.24
C GLU A 64 4.50 -16.19 -5.86
N LYS A 65 3.51 -15.72 -6.57
CA LYS A 65 3.52 -14.39 -7.19
C LYS A 65 2.65 -13.42 -6.42
N MET A 66 3.12 -12.20 -6.30
CA MET A 66 2.36 -11.06 -5.79
C MET A 66 2.42 -9.93 -6.81
N THR A 67 1.27 -9.39 -7.15
CA THR A 67 1.18 -8.13 -7.89
C THR A 67 1.38 -6.96 -6.93
N ALA A 68 2.04 -5.94 -7.40
CA ALA A 68 2.21 -4.67 -6.72
C ALA A 68 2.24 -3.55 -7.76
N GLU A 69 2.11 -2.33 -7.32
CA GLU A 69 2.22 -1.16 -8.18
C GLU A 69 3.21 -0.18 -7.58
N ILE A 70 4.13 0.33 -8.40
CA ILE A 70 5.23 1.20 -7.98
C ILE A 70 5.04 2.62 -8.51
N ALA A 71 5.23 3.60 -7.64
CA ALA A 71 5.31 5.02 -8.00
C ALA A 71 6.73 5.52 -7.78
N MET A 72 7.27 6.18 -8.80
CA MET A 72 8.64 6.69 -8.78
C MET A 72 8.67 8.20 -8.54
N PRO A 73 9.56 8.70 -7.67
CA PRO A 73 9.75 10.13 -7.46
C PRO A 73 10.53 10.78 -8.62
N ALA A 74 10.46 12.10 -8.70
CA ALA A 74 11.18 12.86 -9.72
C ALA A 74 12.70 12.85 -9.53
N THR A 75 13.18 12.64 -8.31
CA THR A 75 14.62 12.66 -8.00
C THR A 75 15.06 11.29 -7.49
N LEU A 76 16.13 10.78 -8.07
CA LEU A 76 16.72 9.47 -7.77
C LEU A 76 18.23 9.61 -7.48
N PRO A 77 18.83 8.73 -6.67
CA PRO A 77 18.19 7.64 -5.93
C PRO A 77 17.34 8.13 -4.75
N ALA A 78 16.34 7.33 -4.33
CA ALA A 78 15.39 7.71 -3.30
C ALA A 78 15.17 6.62 -2.24
N PRO A 79 14.79 6.98 -0.99
CA PRO A 79 14.32 6.03 -0.01
C PRO A 79 13.00 5.40 -0.46
N THR A 80 12.68 4.24 0.08
CA THR A 80 11.53 3.46 -0.38
C THR A 80 10.51 3.22 0.73
N VAL A 81 9.25 3.02 0.36
CA VAL A 81 8.17 2.70 1.29
C VAL A 81 7.24 1.65 0.69
N ILE A 82 6.89 0.65 1.49
CA ILE A 82 5.86 -0.35 1.18
C ILE A 82 4.55 0.12 1.80
N LEU A 83 3.51 0.25 0.98
CA LEU A 83 2.16 0.57 1.42
C LEU A 83 1.32 -0.70 1.42
N ILE A 84 0.72 -1.01 2.57
CA ILE A 84 -0.08 -2.22 2.75
C ILE A 84 -1.54 -1.81 2.97
N HIS A 85 -2.39 -2.28 2.05
CA HIS A 85 -3.79 -1.91 1.96
C HIS A 85 -4.62 -2.35 3.18
N GLU A 86 -5.79 -1.76 3.34
CA GLU A 86 -6.81 -2.17 4.30
C GLU A 86 -7.45 -3.51 3.91
N TRP A 87 -8.44 -3.95 4.68
CA TRP A 87 -9.16 -5.20 4.42
C TRP A 87 -9.92 -5.24 3.08
N TRP A 88 -10.08 -4.09 2.42
CA TRP A 88 -10.72 -4.00 1.10
C TRP A 88 -9.88 -4.57 -0.04
N GLY A 89 -8.57 -4.66 0.11
CA GLY A 89 -7.63 -4.94 -0.95
C GLY A 89 -6.99 -3.67 -1.53
N LEU A 90 -6.12 -3.84 -2.51
CA LEU A 90 -5.47 -2.72 -3.19
C LEU A 90 -6.48 -1.95 -4.04
N ASN A 91 -6.83 -0.77 -3.62
CA ASN A 91 -7.81 0.12 -4.24
C ASN A 91 -7.18 1.46 -4.67
N ASP A 92 -7.93 2.30 -5.36
CA ASP A 92 -7.45 3.57 -5.89
C ASP A 92 -7.02 4.56 -4.80
N GLN A 93 -7.57 4.47 -3.59
CA GLN A 93 -7.14 5.31 -2.47
C GLN A 93 -5.70 4.98 -2.06
N ILE A 94 -5.35 3.70 -1.91
CA ILE A 94 -3.98 3.29 -1.56
C ILE A 94 -3.01 3.63 -2.69
N ARG A 95 -3.42 3.47 -3.96
CA ARG A 95 -2.64 3.89 -5.12
C ARG A 95 -2.39 5.40 -5.13
N ALA A 96 -3.41 6.20 -4.83
CA ALA A 96 -3.27 7.66 -4.73
C ALA A 96 -2.33 8.07 -3.60
N VAL A 97 -2.37 7.38 -2.45
CA VAL A 97 -1.41 7.59 -1.36
C VAL A 97 0.01 7.24 -1.82
N ALA A 98 0.21 6.14 -2.56
CA ALA A 98 1.53 5.79 -3.11
C ALA A 98 2.05 6.87 -4.08
N ALA A 99 1.19 7.39 -4.96
CA ALA A 99 1.53 8.51 -5.83
C ALA A 99 1.95 9.76 -5.05
N GLU A 100 1.29 10.02 -3.90
CA GLU A 100 1.66 11.15 -3.03
C GLU A 100 3.01 10.92 -2.33
N TYR A 101 3.31 9.71 -1.87
CA TYR A 101 4.64 9.39 -1.35
C TYR A 101 5.73 9.62 -2.41
N ALA A 102 5.44 9.30 -3.68
CA ALA A 102 6.38 9.57 -4.76
C ALA A 102 6.62 11.06 -4.97
N LYS A 103 5.59 11.90 -4.89
CA LYS A 103 5.75 13.37 -4.94
C LYS A 103 6.62 13.89 -3.79
N GLN A 104 6.58 13.22 -2.64
CA GLN A 104 7.38 13.58 -1.47
C GLN A 104 8.79 12.96 -1.47
N GLY A 105 9.20 12.33 -2.58
CA GLY A 105 10.55 11.86 -2.79
C GLY A 105 10.80 10.42 -2.37
N TYR A 106 9.78 9.58 -2.26
CA TYR A 106 9.90 8.16 -1.97
C TYR A 106 9.60 7.30 -3.20
N ILE A 107 10.33 6.22 -3.40
CA ILE A 107 9.86 5.11 -4.25
C ILE A 107 8.79 4.39 -3.44
N ALA A 108 7.54 4.41 -3.90
CA ALA A 108 6.41 3.88 -3.17
C ALA A 108 5.86 2.61 -3.83
N LEU A 109 5.83 1.50 -3.10
CA LEU A 109 5.36 0.20 -3.57
C LEU A 109 4.04 -0.14 -2.88
N ALA A 110 2.93 -0.07 -3.60
CA ALA A 110 1.61 -0.51 -3.13
C ALA A 110 1.43 -2.00 -3.42
N VAL A 111 1.44 -2.84 -2.38
CA VAL A 111 1.37 -4.29 -2.51
C VAL A 111 -0.07 -4.80 -2.51
N ASP A 112 -0.36 -5.82 -3.34
CA ASP A 112 -1.63 -6.53 -3.32
C ASP A 112 -1.46 -7.91 -2.66
N LEU A 113 -1.80 -8.01 -1.37
CA LEU A 113 -1.70 -9.26 -0.63
C LEU A 113 -2.76 -10.30 -1.02
N TYR A 114 -3.85 -9.86 -1.69
CA TYR A 114 -4.94 -10.74 -2.07
C TYR A 114 -4.79 -11.33 -3.48
N GLY A 115 -4.16 -10.61 -4.41
CA GLY A 115 -4.09 -10.99 -5.83
C GLY A 115 -5.48 -11.06 -6.46
N LYS A 116 -6.41 -10.25 -5.99
CA LYS A 116 -7.82 -10.19 -6.40
C LYS A 116 -8.28 -8.74 -6.48
N PRO A 117 -9.31 -8.44 -7.28
CA PRO A 117 -9.93 -7.12 -7.27
C PRO A 117 -10.35 -6.73 -5.85
N ALA A 118 -10.21 -5.44 -5.53
CA ALA A 118 -10.65 -4.91 -4.25
C ALA A 118 -12.14 -5.19 -4.02
N ALA A 119 -12.48 -5.56 -2.78
CA ALA A 119 -13.85 -5.84 -2.40
C ALA A 119 -14.69 -4.55 -2.38
N THR A 120 -15.94 -4.68 -2.78
CA THR A 120 -16.93 -3.58 -2.77
C THR A 120 -17.98 -3.75 -1.67
N THR A 121 -17.92 -4.86 -0.93
CA THR A 121 -18.85 -5.15 0.19
C THR A 121 -18.08 -5.64 1.41
N PRO A 122 -18.58 -5.40 2.65
CA PRO A 122 -17.95 -5.90 3.87
C PRO A 122 -17.80 -7.42 3.90
N GLY A 123 -18.78 -8.15 3.37
CA GLY A 123 -18.73 -9.61 3.27
C GLY A 123 -17.60 -10.09 2.35
N GLY A 124 -17.43 -9.45 1.20
CA GLY A 124 -16.33 -9.71 0.28
C GLY A 124 -14.97 -9.39 0.89
N ALA A 125 -14.84 -8.25 1.54
CA ALA A 125 -13.62 -7.85 2.24
C ALA A 125 -13.23 -8.85 3.34
N LYS A 126 -14.20 -9.28 4.15
CA LYS A 126 -13.97 -10.30 5.17
C LYS A 126 -13.52 -11.64 4.56
N ALA A 127 -14.12 -12.05 3.46
CA ALA A 127 -13.76 -13.29 2.77
C ALA A 127 -12.31 -13.23 2.23
N LEU A 128 -11.92 -12.12 1.57
CA LEU A 128 -10.56 -11.89 1.10
C LEU A 128 -9.55 -11.91 2.25
N MET A 129 -9.82 -11.15 3.30
CA MET A 129 -8.94 -11.07 4.46
C MET A 129 -8.75 -12.43 5.15
N SER A 130 -9.84 -13.22 5.27
CA SER A 130 -9.78 -14.54 5.91
C SER A 130 -9.09 -15.61 5.06
N ALA A 131 -8.95 -15.39 3.74
CA ALA A 131 -8.28 -16.30 2.83
C ALA A 131 -6.76 -16.09 2.77
N VAL A 132 -6.23 -15.06 3.41
CA VAL A 132 -4.78 -14.80 3.43
C VAL A 132 -4.07 -15.85 4.28
N ASP A 133 -3.15 -16.57 3.67
CA ASP A 133 -2.21 -17.42 4.39
C ASP A 133 -1.11 -16.55 5.01
N PRO A 134 -0.95 -16.55 6.35
CA PRO A 134 0.02 -15.69 7.01
C PRO A 134 1.48 -15.98 6.64
N ALA A 135 1.83 -17.23 6.35
CA ALA A 135 3.20 -17.60 5.99
C ALA A 135 3.52 -17.07 4.59
N ILE A 136 2.62 -17.28 3.63
CA ILE A 136 2.76 -16.79 2.26
C ILE A 136 2.78 -15.26 2.22
N ALA A 137 1.92 -14.59 2.97
CA ALA A 137 1.89 -13.14 3.04
C ALA A 137 3.18 -12.57 3.65
N THR A 138 3.72 -13.22 4.69
CA THR A 138 5.01 -12.83 5.28
C THR A 138 6.13 -12.97 4.25
N GLU A 139 6.21 -14.09 3.55
CA GLU A 139 7.21 -14.31 2.51
C GLU A 139 7.12 -13.26 1.38
N LYS A 140 5.92 -12.96 0.91
CA LYS A 140 5.69 -11.92 -0.10
C LYS A 140 6.17 -10.54 0.35
N LEU A 141 5.92 -10.18 1.60
CA LEU A 141 6.36 -8.90 2.16
C LEU A 141 7.88 -8.87 2.38
N GLN A 142 8.49 -9.96 2.80
CA GLN A 142 9.95 -10.09 2.87
C GLN A 142 10.61 -9.90 1.51
N GLU A 143 10.04 -10.53 0.46
CA GLU A 143 10.55 -10.35 -0.90
C GLU A 143 10.32 -8.92 -1.43
N SER A 144 9.23 -8.25 -1.01
CA SER A 144 9.03 -6.83 -1.31
C SER A 144 10.11 -5.94 -0.70
N VAL A 145 10.50 -6.22 0.54
CA VAL A 145 11.63 -5.51 1.18
C VAL A 145 12.93 -5.75 0.41
N LYS A 146 13.24 -6.99 0.04
CA LYS A 146 14.44 -7.33 -0.74
C LYS A 146 14.41 -6.67 -2.12
N PHE A 147 13.24 -6.69 -2.80
CA PHE A 147 13.05 -6.03 -4.09
C PHE A 147 13.39 -4.53 -4.00
N LEU A 148 12.88 -3.82 -3.00
CA LEU A 148 13.14 -2.41 -2.83
C LEU A 148 14.57 -2.11 -2.38
N LYS A 149 15.17 -2.92 -1.50
CA LYS A 149 16.59 -2.76 -1.10
C LYS A 149 17.54 -2.92 -2.28
N ASN A 150 17.23 -3.80 -3.22
CA ASN A 150 18.04 -4.08 -4.40
C ASN A 150 17.62 -3.28 -5.64
N HIS A 151 16.59 -2.44 -5.54
CA HIS A 151 16.15 -1.63 -6.69
C HIS A 151 17.25 -0.63 -7.08
N LYS A 152 17.57 -0.56 -8.36
CA LYS A 152 18.70 0.25 -8.90
C LYS A 152 18.65 1.73 -8.49
N ASP A 153 17.48 2.25 -8.30
CA ASP A 153 17.21 3.66 -7.97
C ASP A 153 16.92 3.87 -6.47
N SER A 154 17.04 2.82 -5.65
CA SER A 154 16.83 2.89 -4.21
C SER A 154 18.11 3.31 -3.47
N THR A 155 17.95 4.04 -2.38
CA THR A 155 19.05 4.27 -1.41
C THR A 155 19.31 3.06 -0.50
N GLY A 156 18.56 1.97 -0.65
CA GLY A 156 18.58 0.79 0.22
C GLY A 156 17.76 0.97 1.51
N LYS A 157 17.19 2.15 1.75
CA LYS A 157 16.32 2.43 2.90
C LYS A 157 14.88 2.04 2.59
N VAL A 158 14.27 1.22 3.47
CA VAL A 158 12.91 0.70 3.29
C VAL A 158 12.08 0.94 4.54
N GLY A 159 11.00 1.72 4.41
CA GLY A 159 9.95 1.82 5.42
C GLY A 159 8.73 0.99 5.05
N THR A 160 7.89 0.71 6.04
CA THR A 160 6.56 0.11 5.82
C THR A 160 5.48 0.98 6.44
N VAL A 161 4.35 1.07 5.77
CA VAL A 161 3.16 1.75 6.28
C VAL A 161 1.92 0.95 5.93
N GLY A 162 0.98 0.87 6.85
CA GLY A 162 -0.27 0.18 6.60
C GLY A 162 -1.41 0.66 7.49
N TRP A 163 -2.63 0.42 7.02
CA TRP A 163 -3.87 0.85 7.66
C TRP A 163 -4.74 -0.36 7.97
N CYS A 164 -5.40 -0.38 9.15
CA CYS A 164 -6.30 -1.46 9.55
C CYS A 164 -5.63 -2.85 9.45
N PHE A 165 -6.10 -3.73 8.57
CA PHE A 165 -5.47 -5.00 8.20
C PHE A 165 -3.98 -4.80 7.83
N GLY A 166 -3.69 -3.86 6.94
CA GLY A 166 -2.34 -3.53 6.52
C GLY A 166 -1.46 -2.96 7.62
N GLY A 167 -2.05 -2.28 8.62
CA GLY A 167 -1.30 -1.80 9.79
C GLY A 167 -0.70 -2.96 10.60
N GLY A 168 -1.48 -4.03 10.80
CA GLY A 168 -0.97 -5.26 11.40
C GLY A 168 0.14 -5.92 10.57
N TRP A 169 -0.01 -5.91 9.26
CA TRP A 169 1.02 -6.44 8.34
C TRP A 169 2.26 -5.56 8.24
N SER A 170 2.13 -4.23 8.39
CA SER A 170 3.29 -3.34 8.50
C SER A 170 4.17 -3.72 9.70
N LEU A 171 3.56 -3.93 10.88
CA LEU A 171 4.28 -4.41 12.06
C LEU A 171 4.87 -5.80 11.84
N ASN A 172 4.09 -6.75 11.27
CA ASN A 172 4.60 -8.09 10.97
C ASN A 172 5.81 -8.05 10.03
N THR A 173 5.81 -7.17 9.04
CA THR A 173 6.94 -7.00 8.13
C THR A 173 8.17 -6.49 8.86
N GLY A 174 8.01 -5.50 9.74
CA GLY A 174 9.11 -5.00 10.56
C GLY A 174 9.71 -6.06 11.51
N LEU A 175 8.89 -7.02 11.96
CA LEU A 175 9.36 -8.13 12.79
C LEU A 175 10.01 -9.27 11.98
N ALA A 176 9.69 -9.38 10.69
CA ALA A 176 10.11 -10.49 9.82
C ALA A 176 11.23 -10.12 8.84
N ALA A 177 11.48 -8.83 8.62
CA ALA A 177 12.45 -8.34 7.63
C ALA A 177 13.23 -7.14 8.18
N ASP A 178 14.40 -6.92 7.63
CA ASP A 178 15.26 -5.77 7.96
C ASP A 178 14.73 -4.51 7.24
N VAL A 179 13.91 -3.74 7.95
CA VAL A 179 13.35 -2.45 7.50
C VAL A 179 13.89 -1.30 8.35
N ASP A 180 13.85 -0.08 7.82
CA ASP A 180 14.40 1.12 8.48
C ASP A 180 13.35 1.91 9.27
N ALA A 181 12.05 1.68 9.00
CA ALA A 181 10.95 2.31 9.73
C ALA A 181 9.66 1.49 9.59
N VAL A 182 8.82 1.53 10.62
CA VAL A 182 7.49 0.90 10.63
C VAL A 182 6.45 1.92 11.04
N VAL A 183 5.40 2.07 10.25
CA VAL A 183 4.25 2.94 10.56
C VAL A 183 2.97 2.13 10.56
N VAL A 184 2.20 2.24 11.66
CA VAL A 184 0.96 1.49 11.85
C VAL A 184 -0.19 2.44 12.12
N TYR A 185 -1.13 2.51 11.19
CA TYR A 185 -2.39 3.22 11.42
C TYR A 185 -3.49 2.22 11.81
N TYR A 186 -4.01 2.33 13.05
CA TYR A 186 -5.12 1.54 13.61
C TYR A 186 -5.11 0.03 13.27
N GLY A 187 -3.91 -0.55 13.21
CA GLY A 187 -3.71 -1.97 12.94
C GLY A 187 -3.77 -2.85 14.20
N ASN A 188 -3.82 -4.16 13.99
CA ASN A 188 -3.68 -5.11 15.08
C ASN A 188 -2.21 -5.22 15.52
N VAL A 189 -1.91 -4.66 16.69
CA VAL A 189 -0.56 -4.65 17.27
C VAL A 189 -0.40 -5.61 18.46
N LYS A 190 -1.30 -6.59 18.59
CA LYS A 190 -1.21 -7.60 19.66
C LYS A 190 0.01 -8.49 19.41
N LYS A 191 1.08 -8.19 20.16
CA LYS A 191 2.36 -8.92 20.16
C LYS A 191 2.82 -9.15 21.59
N THR A 192 3.58 -10.21 21.81
CA THR A 192 4.25 -10.42 23.09
C THR A 192 5.45 -9.47 23.22
N ALA A 193 5.89 -9.20 24.44
CA ALA A 193 7.10 -8.41 24.68
C ALA A 193 8.34 -9.03 23.99
N GLU A 194 8.43 -10.35 23.96
CA GLU A 194 9.47 -11.08 23.26
C GLU A 194 9.46 -10.81 21.75
N GLN A 195 8.28 -10.87 21.11
CA GLN A 195 8.15 -10.55 19.68
C GLN A 195 8.55 -9.10 19.40
N VAL A 196 8.11 -8.15 20.22
CA VAL A 196 8.42 -6.73 20.00
C VAL A 196 9.91 -6.45 20.24
N SER A 197 10.57 -7.19 21.14
CA SER A 197 12.01 -7.01 21.41
C SER A 197 12.91 -7.33 20.22
N THR A 198 12.40 -8.05 19.21
CA THR A 198 13.15 -8.32 17.97
C THR A 198 13.04 -7.19 16.95
N LEU A 199 12.16 -6.21 17.15
CA LEU A 199 12.01 -5.08 16.25
C LEU A 199 13.20 -4.13 16.39
N SER A 200 14.00 -4.02 15.34
CA SER A 200 15.16 -3.10 15.29
C SER A 200 14.81 -1.72 14.76
N ALA A 201 13.75 -1.62 13.98
CA ALA A 201 13.31 -0.37 13.36
C ALA A 201 12.48 0.50 14.33
N PRO A 202 12.57 1.83 14.23
CA PRO A 202 11.63 2.72 14.92
C PRO A 202 10.20 2.43 14.46
N LEU A 203 9.27 2.41 15.43
CA LEU A 203 7.85 2.19 15.23
C LEU A 203 7.06 3.45 15.58
N MET A 204 6.18 3.86 14.68
CA MET A 204 5.19 4.91 14.88
C MET A 204 3.79 4.32 14.66
N GLY A 205 2.84 4.65 15.56
CA GLY A 205 1.45 4.22 15.49
C GLY A 205 0.51 5.11 16.28
#